data_9a959559274a827d212d7d0e8b6d3cd3
#
_entry.id   9a959559274a827d212d7d0e8b6d3cd3
#
_cell.length_a   1.000
_cell.length_b   1.000
_cell.length_c   1.000
_cell.angle_alpha   90.00
_cell.angle_beta   90.00
_cell.angle_gamma   90.00
#
_symmetry.space_group_name_H-M   'P 1'
#
loop_
_entity.id
_entity.type
_entity.pdbx_description
1 polymer ?
#
loop_
_entity_poly.entity_id
_entity_poly.type
_entity_poly.pdbx_seq_one_letter_code
_entity_poly.pdbx_strand_id
1 'polypeptide(L)' 'PEDMMNLMRRALRLIDHLNSNKKDIHNRRQLELCESKIRRLARYYKGNGNILETWTYKRDQLRLMVE' A
#
# COMPACT_ATOMS: atom_id res chain seq x y z
N PRO A 1 0.22 11.13 -5.78
CA PRO A 1 1.45 11.49 -5.04
C PRO A 1 2.51 10.39 -5.14
N GLU A 2 3.74 10.82 -5.40
CA GLU A 2 4.83 9.88 -5.68
C GLU A 2 5.22 9.01 -4.48
N ASP A 3 5.22 9.58 -3.29
CA ASP A 3 5.55 8.83 -2.08
C ASP A 3 4.52 7.72 -1.80
N MET A 4 3.25 7.97 -2.04
CA MET A 4 2.22 6.93 -1.94
C MET A 4 2.43 5.85 -2.99
N MET A 5 2.74 6.24 -4.23
CA MET A 5 3.01 5.27 -5.30
C MET A 5 4.19 4.39 -4.96
N ASN A 6 5.25 4.96 -4.40
CA ASN A 6 6.42 4.19 -4.00
C ASN A 6 6.09 3.18 -2.91
N LEU A 7 5.28 3.58 -1.92
CA LEU A 7 4.83 2.69 -0.86
C LEU A 7 3.94 1.58 -1.41
N MET A 8 3.05 1.92 -2.35
CA MET A 8 2.17 0.92 -2.96
C MET A 8 2.96 -0.10 -3.78
N ARG A 9 3.99 0.35 -4.51
CA ARG A 9 4.88 -0.57 -5.23
C ARG A 9 5.63 -1.49 -4.27
N ARG A 10 6.08 -0.96 -3.15
CA ARG A 10 6.74 -1.77 -2.12
C ARG A 10 5.77 -2.80 -1.54
N ALA A 11 4.54 -2.38 -1.24
CA ALA A 11 3.51 -3.29 -0.73
C ALA A 11 3.25 -4.42 -1.72
N LEU A 12 3.17 -4.10 -3.01
CA LEU A 12 2.94 -5.10 -4.04
C LEU A 12 4.07 -6.13 -4.10
N ARG A 13 5.33 -5.67 -4.00
CA ARG A 13 6.47 -6.58 -3.97
C ARG A 13 6.43 -7.50 -2.75
N LEU A 14 6.03 -6.96 -1.61
CA LEU A 14 5.90 -7.77 -0.39
C LEU A 14 4.78 -8.79 -0.50
N ILE A 15 3.65 -8.42 -1.10
CA ILE A 15 2.54 -9.33 -1.34
C ILE A 15 2.99 -10.48 -2.26
N ASP A 16 3.67 -10.16 -3.36
CA ASP A 16 4.16 -11.17 -4.29
C ASP A 16 5.16 -12.11 -3.60
N HIS A 17 6.05 -11.56 -2.77
CA HIS A 17 6.99 -12.37 -2.00
C HIS A 17 6.25 -13.32 -1.04
N LEU A 18 5.24 -12.81 -0.34
CA LEU A 18 4.49 -13.61 0.64
C LEU A 18 3.63 -14.69 -0.02
N ASN A 19 3.20 -14.49 -1.27
CA ASN A 19 2.50 -15.53 -2.01
C ASN A 19 3.37 -16.76 -2.22
N SER A 20 4.67 -16.58 -2.34
CA SER A 20 5.65 -17.67 -2.48
C SER A 20 6.23 -18.13 -1.15
N ASN A 21 6.15 -17.31 -0.11
CA ASN A 21 6.78 -17.56 1.20
C ASN A 21 5.79 -17.21 2.31
N LYS A 22 4.74 -18.01 2.44
CA LYS A 22 3.60 -17.68 3.32
C LYS A 22 3.95 -17.63 4.79
N LYS A 23 5.04 -18.28 5.20
CA LYS A 23 5.44 -18.34 6.60
C LYS A 23 6.48 -17.28 6.98
N ASP A 24 6.77 -16.35 6.08
CA ASP A 24 7.74 -15.28 6.34
C ASP A 24 7.12 -14.19 7.20
N ILE A 25 7.23 -14.37 8.51
CA ILE A 25 6.64 -13.47 9.50
C ILE A 25 7.24 -12.07 9.40
N HIS A 26 8.56 -11.98 9.14
CA HIS A 26 9.24 -10.69 9.04
C HIS A 26 8.67 -9.84 7.91
N ASN A 27 8.54 -10.42 6.72
CA ASN A 27 8.00 -9.69 5.57
C ASN A 27 6.51 -9.40 5.69
N ARG A 28 5.76 -10.26 6.38
CA ARG A 28 4.36 -9.99 6.67
C ARG A 28 4.21 -8.75 7.54
N ARG A 29 5.06 -8.61 8.56
CA ARG A 29 5.07 -7.42 9.41
C ARG A 29 5.45 -6.18 8.62
N GLN A 30 6.43 -6.29 7.71
CA GLN A 30 6.81 -5.18 6.85
C GLN A 30 5.66 -4.73 5.96
N LEU A 31 4.89 -5.68 5.44
CA LEU A 31 3.70 -5.36 4.65
C LEU A 31 2.67 -4.60 5.48
N GLU A 32 2.39 -5.05 6.69
CA GLU A 32 1.44 -4.38 7.56
C GLU A 32 1.85 -2.94 7.86
N LEU A 33 3.15 -2.73 8.14
CA LEU A 33 3.67 -1.39 8.38
C LEU A 33 3.56 -0.51 7.15
N CYS A 34 3.87 -1.06 5.98
CA CYS A 34 3.77 -0.36 4.71
C CYS A 34 2.33 0.06 4.44
N GLU A 35 1.39 -0.84 4.66
CA GLU A 35 -0.03 -0.55 4.46
C GLU A 35 -0.54 0.52 5.43
N SER A 36 -0.06 0.51 6.67
CA SER A 36 -0.41 1.54 7.64
C SER A 36 0.06 2.92 7.18
N LYS A 37 1.26 2.99 6.61
CA LYS A 37 1.78 4.25 6.06
C LYS A 37 0.97 4.72 4.87
N ILE A 38 0.55 3.80 3.99
CA ILE A 38 -0.29 4.14 2.83
C ILE A 38 -1.60 4.75 3.31
N ARG A 39 -2.26 4.13 4.28
CA ARG A 39 -3.53 4.62 4.82
C ARG A 39 -3.37 5.99 5.47
N ARG A 40 -2.26 6.21 6.15
CA ARG A 40 -1.97 7.49 6.81
C ARG A 40 -1.76 8.59 5.78
N LEU A 41 -0.98 8.33 4.75
CA LEU A 41 -0.76 9.28 3.66
C LEU A 41 -2.05 9.56 2.90
N ALA A 42 -2.87 8.52 2.68
CA ALA A 42 -4.16 8.70 2.00
C ALA A 42 -5.03 9.69 2.76
N ARG A 43 -5.07 9.58 4.07
CA ARG A 43 -5.83 10.50 4.91
C ARG A 43 -5.31 11.92 4.79
N TYR A 44 -4.00 12.09 4.79
CA TYR A 44 -3.35 13.38 4.64
C TYR A 44 -3.68 14.02 3.28
N TYR A 45 -3.56 13.25 2.20
CA TYR A 45 -3.80 13.77 0.85
C TYR A 45 -5.28 14.02 0.58
N LYS A 46 -6.18 13.29 1.22
CA LYS A 46 -7.61 13.62 1.15
C LYS A 46 -7.88 14.97 1.76
N GLY A 47 -7.26 15.27 2.89
CA GLY A 47 -7.41 16.56 3.56
C GLY A 47 -6.89 17.71 2.71
N ASN A 48 -5.89 17.46 1.87
CA ASN A 48 -5.31 18.48 0.97
C ASN A 48 -6.03 18.57 -0.36
N GLY A 49 -6.97 17.67 -0.64
CA GLY A 49 -7.64 17.63 -1.93
C GLY A 49 -6.82 17.02 -3.05
N ASN A 50 -5.68 16.37 -2.75
CA ASN A 50 -4.82 15.78 -3.76
C ASN A 50 -5.31 14.42 -4.24
N ILE A 51 -6.19 13.77 -3.48
CA ILE A 51 -6.87 12.56 -3.91
C ILE A 51 -8.34 12.66 -3.51
N LEU A 52 -9.19 11.89 -4.20
CA LEU A 52 -10.62 11.90 -3.94
C LEU A 52 -10.93 11.40 -2.54
N GLU A 53 -11.91 12.02 -1.87
CA GLU A 53 -12.32 11.59 -0.53
C GLU A 53 -12.87 10.18 -0.51
N THR A 54 -13.42 9.72 -1.63
CA THR A 54 -13.97 8.38 -1.75
C THR A 54 -12.92 7.31 -2.01
N TRP A 55 -11.68 7.73 -2.28
CA TRP A 55 -10.60 6.79 -2.55
C TRP A 55 -10.28 5.98 -1.29
N THR A 56 -10.13 4.67 -1.43
CA THR A 56 -9.70 3.79 -0.34
C THR A 56 -8.63 2.84 -0.83
N TYR A 57 -7.69 2.54 0.06
CA TYR A 57 -6.69 1.54 -0.22
C TYR A 57 -7.31 0.15 -0.12
N LYS A 58 -7.11 -0.67 -1.17
CA LYS A 58 -7.55 -2.07 -1.17
C LYS A 58 -6.40 -2.92 -1.69
N ARG A 59 -6.01 -3.90 -0.89
CA ARG A 59 -4.88 -4.77 -1.24
C ARG A 59 -5.12 -5.52 -2.54
N ASP A 60 -6.32 -6.02 -2.75
CA ASP A 60 -6.65 -6.79 -3.94
C ASP A 60 -6.65 -5.96 -5.22
N GLN A 61 -6.76 -4.63 -5.12
CA GLN A 61 -6.73 -3.73 -6.25
C GLN A 61 -5.39 -3.03 -6.43
N LEU A 62 -4.41 -3.37 -5.60
CA LEU A 62 -3.14 -2.67 -5.56
C LEU A 62 -2.40 -2.73 -6.90
N ARG A 63 -2.44 -3.88 -7.56
CA ARG A 63 -1.78 -4.05 -8.86
C ARG A 63 -2.34 -3.10 -9.91
N LEU A 64 -3.65 -2.89 -9.89
CA LEU A 64 -4.30 -1.95 -10.82
C LEU A 64 -3.92 -0.51 -10.51
N MET A 65 -3.67 -0.18 -9.26
CA MET A 65 -3.35 1.19 -8.86
C MET A 65 -1.93 1.60 -9.26
N VAL A 66 -0.99 0.65 -9.34
CA VAL A 66 0.43 0.95 -9.59
C VAL A 66 0.90 0.57 -10.99
N GLU A 67 0.09 -0.15 -11.72
CA GLU A 67 0.35 -0.50 -13.13
C GLU A 67 -0.61 0.22 -14.07
#